data_b4649bbaddcd48c4a95c8dbc5c37030d
#
_entry.id   b4649bbaddcd48c4a95c8dbc5c37030d
#
_cell.length_a   1.000
_cell.length_b   1.000
_cell.length_c   1.000
_cell.angle_alpha   90.00
_cell.angle_beta   90.00
_cell.angle_gamma   90.00
#
_symmetry.space_group_name_H-M   'P 1'
#
loop_
_entity.id
_entity.type
_entity.pdbx_description
1 polymer ?
#
loop_
_entity_poly.entity_id
_entity_poly.type
_entity_poly.pdbx_seq_one_letter_code
_entity_poly.pdbx_strand_id
1 'polypeptide(L)'
;MQAYHYNHLRFYDGTISRQIDPEASTMTGHNIYLMPANSVDVKPVIQEGYTPRWNGSKWEQYANDKTVYGYTSNDDGTINYCGSAHTEEELQARNVGIDLLFADTEPVSVGGVYWLSADNPDYIEAKKQEEKDKTLADLDAQFRLDQATIMEYFTQAVFDGDTEAQADLKEEMEKIKATYAEERKKLEEE
;
A
#
# COMPACT_ATOMS: atom_id res chain seq x y z
N MET A 1 -24.76 -5.03 -33.96
CA MET A 1 -23.42 -5.66 -34.10
C MET A 1 -22.54 -5.19 -32.94
N GLN A 2 -21.74 -6.06 -32.36
CA GLN A 2 -20.87 -5.71 -31.21
C GLN A 2 -19.44 -5.54 -31.68
N ALA A 3 -18.69 -4.66 -30.99
CA ALA A 3 -17.24 -4.53 -31.06
C ALA A 3 -16.65 -4.75 -29.67
N TYR A 4 -15.42 -5.20 -29.59
CA TYR A 4 -14.72 -5.49 -28.36
C TYR A 4 -13.77 -4.33 -28.08
N HIS A 5 -14.05 -3.60 -27.02
CA HIS A 5 -13.34 -2.38 -26.62
C HIS A 5 -12.12 -2.70 -25.78
N TYR A 6 -11.07 -1.86 -25.91
CA TYR A 6 -9.89 -1.88 -25.05
C TYR A 6 -9.56 -0.46 -24.59
N ASN A 7 -9.01 -0.37 -23.37
CA ASN A 7 -8.59 0.89 -22.78
C ASN A 7 -7.31 1.43 -23.46
N HIS A 8 -6.80 2.59 -23.02
CA HIS A 8 -5.59 3.22 -23.57
C HIS A 8 -4.33 2.35 -23.44
N LEU A 9 -4.28 1.38 -22.52
CA LEU A 9 -3.24 0.37 -22.34
C LEU A 9 -3.48 -0.90 -23.16
N ARG A 10 -4.55 -0.91 -23.95
CA ARG A 10 -5.01 -1.99 -24.82
C ARG A 10 -5.57 -3.22 -24.09
N PHE A 11 -5.85 -3.16 -22.80
CA PHE A 11 -6.57 -4.21 -22.09
C PHE A 11 -8.06 -4.19 -22.38
N TYR A 12 -8.65 -5.38 -22.49
CA TYR A 12 -10.08 -5.54 -22.73
C TYR A 12 -10.90 -4.85 -21.63
N ASP A 13 -11.84 -4.03 -22.06
CA ASP A 13 -12.64 -3.14 -21.21
C ASP A 13 -14.15 -3.33 -21.44
N GLY A 14 -14.53 -4.32 -22.19
CA GLY A 14 -15.93 -4.67 -22.44
C GLY A 14 -16.33 -4.70 -23.91
N THR A 15 -17.64 -4.74 -24.12
CA THR A 15 -18.23 -4.71 -25.46
C THR A 15 -19.00 -3.43 -25.68
N ILE A 16 -18.91 -2.89 -26.89
CA ILE A 16 -19.65 -1.70 -27.34
C ILE A 16 -20.54 -2.06 -28.53
N SER A 17 -21.76 -1.54 -28.51
CA SER A 17 -22.65 -1.63 -29.65
C SER A 17 -22.20 -0.69 -30.76
N ARG A 18 -22.06 -1.19 -31.98
CA ARG A 18 -21.74 -0.39 -33.15
C ARG A 18 -22.93 0.43 -33.57
N GLN A 19 -22.66 1.68 -33.91
CA GLN A 19 -23.65 2.55 -34.56
C GLN A 19 -23.69 2.30 -36.08
N ILE A 20 -24.85 2.48 -36.68
CA ILE A 20 -25.02 2.42 -38.13
C ILE A 20 -24.46 3.75 -38.70
N ASP A 21 -23.66 3.63 -39.74
CA ASP A 21 -23.31 4.75 -40.59
C ASP A 21 -24.48 5.02 -41.55
N PRO A 22 -25.26 6.10 -41.33
CA PRO A 22 -26.47 6.34 -42.13
C PRO A 22 -26.14 6.71 -43.58
N GLU A 23 -25.01 7.40 -43.81
CA GLU A 23 -24.63 7.83 -45.16
C GLU A 23 -24.11 6.66 -45.98
N ALA A 24 -23.17 5.90 -45.48
CA ALA A 24 -22.65 4.72 -46.16
C ALA A 24 -23.73 3.63 -46.34
N SER A 25 -24.63 3.46 -45.39
CA SER A 25 -25.73 2.52 -45.47
C SER A 25 -26.74 2.91 -46.56
N THR A 26 -27.03 4.20 -46.72
CA THR A 26 -27.90 4.71 -47.77
C THR A 26 -27.28 4.51 -49.17
N MET A 27 -25.98 4.73 -49.28
CA MET A 27 -25.25 4.56 -50.56
C MET A 27 -25.16 3.09 -50.99
N THR A 28 -25.04 2.17 -50.08
CA THR A 28 -24.83 0.72 -50.39
C THR A 28 -26.09 -0.09 -50.37
N GLY A 29 -27.18 0.43 -49.79
CA GLY A 29 -28.44 -0.30 -49.59
C GLY A 29 -28.35 -1.38 -48.49
N HIS A 30 -27.28 -1.41 -47.72
CA HIS A 30 -27.05 -2.34 -46.62
C HIS A 30 -26.57 -1.59 -45.35
N ASN A 31 -26.87 -2.14 -44.14
CA ASN A 31 -26.41 -1.56 -42.90
C ASN A 31 -24.87 -1.62 -42.78
N ILE A 32 -24.23 -0.50 -42.89
CA ILE A 32 -22.79 -0.33 -42.60
C ILE A 32 -22.67 0.13 -41.17
N TYR A 33 -21.77 -0.50 -40.43
CA TYR A 33 -21.55 -0.21 -39.01
C TYR A 33 -20.18 0.45 -38.77
N LEU A 34 -20.20 1.56 -38.07
CA LEU A 34 -18.98 2.25 -37.63
C LEU A 34 -18.25 1.41 -36.58
N MET A 35 -16.93 1.36 -36.69
CA MET A 35 -16.08 0.79 -35.65
C MET A 35 -15.82 1.87 -34.61
N PRO A 36 -16.22 1.67 -33.32
CA PRO A 36 -15.87 2.59 -32.26
C PRO A 36 -14.35 2.70 -32.08
N ALA A 37 -13.89 3.87 -31.63
CA ALA A 37 -12.49 4.04 -31.29
C ALA A 37 -12.03 2.98 -30.25
N ASN A 38 -10.78 2.57 -30.33
CA ASN A 38 -10.18 1.56 -29.44
C ASN A 38 -10.98 0.25 -29.39
N SER A 39 -11.51 -0.19 -30.53
CA SER A 39 -12.33 -1.41 -30.61
C SER A 39 -11.94 -2.25 -31.81
N VAL A 40 -12.18 -3.54 -31.70
CA VAL A 40 -11.91 -4.54 -32.74
C VAL A 40 -13.07 -5.49 -32.90
N ASP A 41 -13.12 -6.20 -34.07
CA ASP A 41 -14.09 -7.26 -34.34
C ASP A 41 -13.78 -8.57 -33.67
N VAL A 42 -12.54 -8.79 -33.33
CA VAL A 42 -12.03 -10.03 -32.79
C VAL A 42 -12.47 -10.19 -31.36
N LYS A 43 -13.25 -11.21 -31.04
CA LYS A 43 -13.71 -11.50 -29.69
C LYS A 43 -12.53 -11.98 -28.82
N PRO A 44 -12.29 -11.40 -27.64
CA PRO A 44 -11.31 -11.93 -26.70
C PRO A 44 -11.78 -13.26 -26.11
N VAL A 45 -10.83 -14.15 -25.83
CA VAL A 45 -11.08 -15.30 -24.96
C VAL A 45 -10.96 -14.80 -23.51
N ILE A 46 -12.03 -14.97 -22.74
CA ILE A 46 -12.02 -14.64 -21.31
C ILE A 46 -11.62 -15.89 -20.56
N GLN A 47 -10.51 -15.81 -19.83
CA GLN A 47 -9.97 -16.89 -19.01
C GLN A 47 -9.86 -16.41 -17.58
N GLU A 48 -10.27 -17.25 -16.62
CA GLU A 48 -10.12 -16.93 -15.19
C GLU A 48 -8.64 -16.69 -14.82
N GLY A 49 -8.37 -15.64 -14.06
CA GLY A 49 -7.02 -15.23 -13.67
C GLY A 49 -6.24 -14.49 -14.77
N TYR A 50 -6.85 -14.19 -15.92
CA TYR A 50 -6.19 -13.47 -17.02
C TYR A 50 -7.05 -12.33 -17.54
N THR A 51 -6.38 -11.27 -18.01
CA THR A 51 -7.02 -10.16 -18.73
C THR A 51 -6.48 -10.10 -20.16
N PRO A 52 -7.35 -10.14 -21.19
CA PRO A 52 -6.90 -10.03 -22.57
C PRO A 52 -6.35 -8.64 -22.90
N ARG A 53 -5.19 -8.57 -23.57
CA ARG A 53 -4.58 -7.34 -24.10
C ARG A 53 -4.48 -7.41 -25.62
N TRP A 54 -4.88 -6.35 -26.33
CA TRP A 54 -4.78 -6.24 -27.77
C TRP A 54 -3.39 -5.83 -28.22
N ASN A 55 -2.66 -6.68 -28.96
CA ASN A 55 -1.31 -6.38 -29.44
C ASN A 55 -1.27 -5.66 -30.81
N GLY A 56 -2.43 -5.35 -31.39
CA GLY A 56 -2.57 -4.77 -32.73
C GLY A 56 -3.10 -5.76 -33.78
N SER A 57 -3.00 -7.07 -33.51
CA SER A 57 -3.48 -8.14 -34.42
C SER A 57 -4.31 -9.23 -33.73
N LYS A 58 -4.04 -9.51 -32.48
CA LYS A 58 -4.74 -10.54 -31.68
C LYS A 58 -4.80 -10.14 -30.20
N TRP A 59 -5.68 -10.84 -29.47
CA TRP A 59 -5.71 -10.77 -28.00
C TRP A 59 -4.66 -11.72 -27.41
N GLU A 60 -3.84 -11.20 -26.49
CA GLU A 60 -2.89 -11.95 -25.69
C GLU A 60 -3.36 -11.99 -24.24
N GLN A 61 -3.13 -13.11 -23.55
CA GLN A 61 -3.55 -13.30 -22.17
C GLN A 61 -2.48 -12.79 -21.21
N TYR A 62 -2.85 -11.87 -20.33
CA TYR A 62 -2.01 -11.37 -19.25
C TYR A 62 -2.52 -11.89 -17.91
N ALA A 63 -1.65 -12.54 -17.13
CA ALA A 63 -2.01 -13.06 -15.82
C ALA A 63 -2.32 -11.89 -14.85
N ASN A 64 -3.46 -11.97 -14.17
CA ASN A 64 -3.93 -10.92 -13.26
C ASN A 64 -3.15 -10.88 -11.96
N ASP A 65 -2.46 -11.97 -11.62
CA ASP A 65 -1.60 -12.10 -10.44
C ASP A 65 -0.18 -11.60 -10.69
N LYS A 66 0.18 -11.36 -11.96
CA LYS A 66 1.49 -10.77 -12.28
C LYS A 66 1.44 -9.27 -12.03
N THR A 67 2.17 -8.85 -11.01
CA THR A 67 2.37 -7.45 -10.67
C THR A 67 3.85 -7.10 -10.86
N VAL A 68 4.10 -5.97 -11.51
CA VAL A 68 5.43 -5.37 -11.62
C VAL A 68 5.47 -4.12 -10.75
N TYR A 69 6.58 -3.92 -10.08
CA TYR A 69 6.82 -2.80 -9.18
C TYR A 69 7.86 -1.87 -9.77
N GLY A 70 7.52 -0.60 -9.97
CA GLY A 70 8.41 0.42 -10.53
C GLY A 70 9.11 1.22 -9.45
N TYR A 71 10.39 1.52 -9.66
CA TYR A 71 11.20 2.28 -8.72
C TYR A 71 12.36 3.01 -9.41
N THR A 72 12.97 3.96 -8.68
CA THR A 72 14.30 4.49 -8.99
C THR A 72 15.24 4.22 -7.84
N SER A 73 16.51 3.92 -8.13
CA SER A 73 17.52 3.68 -7.10
C SER A 73 18.11 4.98 -6.56
N ASN A 74 18.38 4.99 -5.26
CA ASN A 74 19.18 6.02 -4.60
C ASN A 74 20.61 5.50 -4.35
N ASP A 75 21.57 6.41 -4.16
CA ASP A 75 22.99 6.07 -3.94
C ASP A 75 23.25 5.34 -2.60
N ASP A 76 22.34 5.46 -1.64
CA ASP A 76 22.39 4.85 -0.31
C ASP A 76 21.77 3.44 -0.25
N GLY A 77 21.36 2.87 -1.40
CA GLY A 77 20.73 1.55 -1.47
C GLY A 77 19.25 1.53 -1.15
N THR A 78 18.65 2.67 -0.82
CA THR A 78 17.18 2.84 -0.76
C THR A 78 16.60 3.04 -2.16
N ILE A 79 15.28 3.00 -2.27
CA ILE A 79 14.58 3.24 -3.54
C ILE A 79 13.46 4.25 -3.38
N ASN A 80 13.13 4.94 -4.47
CA ASN A 80 11.88 5.68 -4.56
C ASN A 80 10.86 4.79 -5.28
N TYR A 81 9.89 4.29 -4.53
CA TYR A 81 8.83 3.47 -5.08
C TYR A 81 7.84 4.30 -5.90
N CYS A 82 7.62 3.90 -7.15
CA CYS A 82 6.83 4.62 -8.14
C CYS A 82 5.48 3.94 -8.45
N GLY A 83 5.12 2.90 -7.70
CA GLY A 83 3.85 2.21 -7.83
C GLY A 83 3.96 0.83 -8.48
N SER A 84 2.81 0.20 -8.67
CA SER A 84 2.70 -1.12 -9.28
C SER A 84 1.67 -1.13 -10.42
N ALA A 85 1.84 -2.06 -11.35
CA ALA A 85 0.92 -2.31 -12.45
C ALA A 85 1.05 -3.75 -12.96
N HIS A 86 0.23 -4.11 -13.96
CA HIS A 86 0.33 -5.42 -14.59
C HIS A 86 1.46 -5.51 -15.62
N THR A 87 1.95 -4.38 -16.12
CA THR A 87 3.05 -4.31 -17.08
C THR A 87 3.98 -3.13 -16.82
N GLU A 88 5.23 -3.26 -17.27
CA GLU A 88 6.24 -2.20 -17.23
C GLU A 88 5.80 -0.98 -18.03
N GLU A 89 5.22 -1.20 -19.22
CA GLU A 89 4.74 -0.10 -20.08
C GLU A 89 3.63 0.71 -19.43
N GLU A 90 2.76 0.05 -18.65
CA GLU A 90 1.71 0.72 -17.88
C GLU A 90 2.31 1.64 -16.81
N LEU A 91 3.30 1.15 -16.07
CA LEU A 91 4.02 1.95 -15.07
C LEU A 91 4.79 3.10 -15.72
N GLN A 92 5.50 2.83 -16.80
CA GLN A 92 6.25 3.87 -17.52
C GLN A 92 5.33 4.96 -18.08
N ALA A 93 4.14 4.59 -18.56
CA ALA A 93 3.15 5.55 -19.06
C ALA A 93 2.56 6.45 -17.97
N ARG A 94 2.47 5.95 -16.71
CA ARG A 94 2.03 6.76 -15.55
C ARG A 94 3.13 7.68 -15.02
N ASN A 95 4.40 7.31 -15.22
CA ASN A 95 5.58 7.99 -14.69
C ASN A 95 6.40 8.63 -15.85
N VAL A 96 5.74 9.47 -16.63
CA VAL A 96 6.36 10.11 -17.81
C VAL A 96 7.58 10.94 -17.42
N GLY A 97 8.70 10.71 -18.08
CA GLY A 97 9.97 11.44 -17.85
C GLY A 97 10.81 10.89 -16.69
N ILE A 98 10.38 9.78 -16.06
CA ILE A 98 11.15 9.06 -15.06
C ILE A 98 11.67 7.77 -15.71
N ASP A 99 12.97 7.52 -15.58
CA ASP A 99 13.59 6.26 -16.03
C ASP A 99 13.42 5.22 -14.94
N LEU A 100 12.39 4.36 -15.09
CA LEU A 100 12.02 3.38 -14.08
C LEU A 100 12.85 2.11 -14.21
N LEU A 101 13.24 1.57 -13.06
CA LEU A 101 13.64 0.18 -12.88
C LEU A 101 12.43 -0.64 -12.41
N PHE A 102 12.46 -1.95 -12.65
CA PHE A 102 11.32 -2.83 -12.35
C PHE A 102 11.74 -4.03 -11.50
N ALA A 103 10.83 -4.44 -10.61
CA ALA A 103 10.97 -5.63 -9.79
C ALA A 103 9.71 -6.49 -9.89
N ASP A 104 9.87 -7.82 -9.74
CA ASP A 104 8.76 -8.78 -9.68
C ASP A 104 8.24 -8.99 -8.24
N THR A 105 8.94 -8.45 -7.24
CA THR A 105 8.57 -8.53 -5.83
C THR A 105 8.27 -7.15 -5.29
N GLU A 106 7.27 -7.08 -4.40
CA GLU A 106 6.88 -5.83 -3.75
C GLU A 106 8.00 -5.30 -2.86
N PRO A 107 8.41 -4.02 -3.02
CA PRO A 107 9.37 -3.39 -2.14
C PRO A 107 8.87 -3.34 -0.69
N VAL A 108 9.78 -3.54 0.25
CA VAL A 108 9.49 -3.41 1.68
C VAL A 108 9.78 -2.00 2.18
N SER A 109 9.09 -1.55 3.22
CA SER A 109 9.29 -0.19 3.75
C SER A 109 9.20 -0.10 5.27
N VAL A 110 9.94 0.86 5.83
CA VAL A 110 9.88 1.29 7.22
C VAL A 110 9.91 2.81 7.24
N GLY A 111 8.98 3.45 7.95
CA GLY A 111 8.93 4.91 8.07
C GLY A 111 8.82 5.68 6.76
N GLY A 112 8.32 5.03 5.67
CA GLY A 112 8.23 5.62 4.33
C GLY A 112 9.52 5.53 3.49
N VAL A 113 10.56 4.91 4.00
CA VAL A 113 11.77 4.55 3.26
C VAL A 113 11.59 3.14 2.69
N TYR A 114 11.97 2.92 1.43
CA TYR A 114 11.74 1.66 0.72
C TYR A 114 13.04 0.95 0.35
N TRP A 115 13.00 -0.39 0.37
CA TRP A 115 14.08 -1.29 -0.07
C TRP A 115 13.51 -2.39 -0.96
N LEU A 116 14.34 -2.92 -1.86
CA LEU A 116 13.92 -4.00 -2.77
C LEU A 116 13.75 -5.37 -2.09
N SER A 117 14.39 -5.59 -0.94
CA SER A 117 14.38 -6.87 -0.25
C SER A 117 14.30 -6.71 1.26
N ALA A 118 13.54 -7.58 1.90
CA ALA A 118 13.50 -7.72 3.35
C ALA A 118 14.81 -8.25 3.95
N ASP A 119 15.70 -8.80 3.13
CA ASP A 119 17.02 -9.28 3.56
C ASP A 119 18.08 -8.15 3.56
N ASN A 120 17.70 -6.92 3.14
CA ASN A 120 18.59 -5.79 3.19
C ASN A 120 18.95 -5.47 4.66
N PRO A 121 20.25 -5.39 5.04
CA PRO A 121 20.67 -5.13 6.41
C PRO A 121 20.12 -3.83 6.98
N ASP A 122 20.07 -2.77 6.17
CA ASP A 122 19.59 -1.45 6.60
C ASP A 122 18.07 -1.46 6.84
N TYR A 123 17.31 -2.23 6.05
CA TYR A 123 15.89 -2.47 6.30
C TYR A 123 15.67 -3.21 7.62
N ILE A 124 16.45 -4.28 7.87
CA ILE A 124 16.35 -5.08 9.09
C ILE A 124 16.63 -4.23 10.32
N GLU A 125 17.66 -3.38 10.26
CA GLU A 125 18.01 -2.46 11.36
C GLU A 125 16.92 -1.40 11.56
N ALA A 126 16.44 -0.77 10.48
CA ALA A 126 15.35 0.22 10.55
C ALA A 126 14.08 -0.39 11.16
N LYS A 127 13.74 -1.63 10.79
CA LYS A 127 12.58 -2.33 11.32
C LYS A 127 12.72 -2.66 12.81
N LYS A 128 13.89 -3.09 13.27
CA LYS A 128 14.18 -3.29 14.70
C LYS A 128 14.02 -2.00 15.47
N GLN A 129 14.54 -0.90 14.93
CA GLN A 129 14.41 0.40 15.58
C GLN A 129 12.95 0.87 15.65
N GLU A 130 12.16 0.68 14.60
CA GLU A 130 10.72 1.00 14.61
C GLU A 130 9.96 0.18 15.66
N GLU A 131 10.23 -1.13 15.78
CA GLU A 131 9.63 -2.00 16.78
C GLU A 131 10.03 -1.58 18.21
N LYS A 132 11.29 -1.21 18.42
CA LYS A 132 11.81 -0.69 19.68
C LYS A 132 11.12 0.63 20.08
N ASP A 133 11.05 1.58 19.13
CA ASP A 133 10.39 2.88 19.35
C ASP A 133 8.91 2.71 19.68
N LYS A 134 8.22 1.79 19.02
CA LYS A 134 6.84 1.45 19.31
C LYS A 134 6.68 0.88 20.72
N THR A 135 7.54 -0.06 21.10
CA THR A 135 7.50 -0.66 22.46
C THR A 135 7.76 0.37 23.55
N LEU A 136 8.70 1.29 23.33
CA LEU A 136 8.95 2.42 24.24
C LEU A 136 7.76 3.36 24.34
N ALA A 137 7.11 3.68 23.21
CA ALA A 137 5.91 4.52 23.21
C ALA A 137 4.74 3.88 23.96
N ASP A 138 4.54 2.58 23.80
CA ASP A 138 3.50 1.81 24.51
C ASP A 138 3.78 1.78 26.01
N LEU A 139 5.04 1.59 26.42
CA LEU A 139 5.47 1.63 27.82
C LEU A 139 5.25 3.05 28.43
N ASP A 140 5.62 4.10 27.72
CA ASP A 140 5.39 5.49 28.14
C ASP A 140 3.88 5.80 28.29
N ALA A 141 3.04 5.28 27.38
CA ALA A 141 1.60 5.46 27.45
C ALA A 141 1.00 4.75 28.66
N GLN A 142 1.40 3.52 28.94
CA GLN A 142 0.96 2.76 30.12
C GLN A 142 1.37 3.46 31.40
N PHE A 143 2.62 3.90 31.49
CA PHE A 143 3.11 4.64 32.68
C PHE A 143 2.30 5.90 32.97
N ARG A 144 1.95 6.68 31.93
CA ARG A 144 1.10 7.88 32.10
C ARG A 144 -0.30 7.53 32.62
N LEU A 145 -0.85 6.41 32.14
CA LEU A 145 -2.18 5.92 32.56
C LEU A 145 -2.15 5.52 34.04
N ASP A 146 -1.14 4.77 34.44
CA ASP A 146 -0.96 4.31 35.82
C ASP A 146 -0.77 5.51 36.78
N GLN A 147 0.07 6.48 36.37
CA GLN A 147 0.25 7.73 37.12
C GLN A 147 -1.08 8.50 37.28
N ALA A 148 -1.86 8.64 36.20
CA ALA A 148 -3.13 9.35 36.25
C ALA A 148 -4.11 8.65 37.21
N THR A 149 -4.18 7.33 37.16
CA THR A 149 -5.03 6.52 38.01
C THR A 149 -4.67 6.69 39.50
N ILE A 150 -3.39 6.58 39.83
CA ILE A 150 -2.94 6.77 41.24
C ILE A 150 -3.20 8.21 41.69
N MET A 151 -2.97 9.21 40.85
CA MET A 151 -3.25 10.61 41.20
C MET A 151 -4.73 10.88 41.46
N GLU A 152 -5.63 10.21 40.72
CA GLU A 152 -7.07 10.28 40.96
C GLU A 152 -7.42 9.73 42.34
N TYR A 153 -6.97 8.52 42.68
CA TYR A 153 -7.19 7.90 43.98
C TYR A 153 -6.55 8.69 45.10
N PHE A 154 -5.34 9.19 44.90
CA PHE A 154 -4.67 10.03 45.89
C PHE A 154 -5.44 11.32 46.18
N THR A 155 -5.98 11.95 45.16
CA THR A 155 -6.81 13.15 45.31
C THR A 155 -8.07 12.82 46.13
N GLN A 156 -8.71 11.69 45.88
CA GLN A 156 -9.86 11.24 46.66
C GLN A 156 -9.48 10.97 48.14
N ALA A 157 -8.38 10.26 48.40
CA ALA A 157 -7.89 9.99 49.74
C ALA A 157 -7.53 11.28 50.53
N VAL A 158 -7.06 12.30 49.83
CA VAL A 158 -6.83 13.63 50.43
C VAL A 158 -8.13 14.28 50.81
N PHE A 159 -9.16 14.19 49.94
CA PHE A 159 -10.48 14.78 50.17
C PHE A 159 -11.19 14.11 51.36
N ASP A 160 -11.02 12.78 51.48
CA ASP A 160 -11.63 11.97 52.56
C ASP A 160 -10.85 12.06 53.88
N GLY A 161 -9.64 12.67 53.87
CA GLY A 161 -8.75 12.78 55.05
C GLY A 161 -8.09 11.45 55.42
N ASP A 162 -8.08 10.46 54.48
CA ASP A 162 -7.51 9.12 54.71
C ASP A 162 -5.99 9.14 54.54
N THR A 163 -5.27 9.30 55.65
CA THR A 163 -3.80 9.41 55.67
C THR A 163 -3.09 8.07 55.41
N GLU A 164 -3.75 6.93 55.70
CA GLU A 164 -3.20 5.59 55.45
C GLU A 164 -3.23 5.31 53.95
N ALA A 165 -4.39 5.49 53.30
CA ALA A 165 -4.49 5.36 51.83
C ALA A 165 -3.56 6.32 51.08
N GLN A 166 -3.34 7.55 51.58
CA GLN A 166 -2.36 8.47 50.96
C GLN A 166 -0.93 7.95 51.05
N ALA A 167 -0.56 7.26 52.12
CA ALA A 167 0.79 6.70 52.31
C ALA A 167 0.99 5.50 51.35
N ASP A 168 0.01 4.61 51.27
CA ASP A 168 0.04 3.43 50.42
C ASP A 168 0.14 3.82 48.94
N LEU A 169 -0.66 4.77 48.49
CA LEU A 169 -0.64 5.26 47.10
C LEU A 169 0.69 5.95 46.72
N LYS A 170 1.36 6.62 47.69
CA LYS A 170 2.72 7.14 47.46
C LYS A 170 3.72 6.01 47.26
N GLU A 171 3.65 4.97 48.09
CA GLU A 171 4.53 3.80 47.95
C GLU A 171 4.31 3.09 46.61
N GLU A 172 3.06 2.93 46.20
CA GLU A 172 2.69 2.34 44.92
C GLU A 172 3.23 3.17 43.74
N MET A 173 3.11 4.50 43.77
CA MET A 173 3.68 5.39 42.77
C MET A 173 5.20 5.24 42.66
N GLU A 174 5.92 5.12 43.76
CA GLU A 174 7.38 4.93 43.72
C GLU A 174 7.76 3.56 43.13
N LYS A 175 6.97 2.50 43.41
CA LYS A 175 7.16 1.17 42.78
C LYS A 175 6.94 1.21 41.29
N ILE A 176 5.89 1.87 40.82
CA ILE A 176 5.60 2.01 39.38
C ILE A 176 6.72 2.80 38.69
N LYS A 177 7.21 3.89 39.27
CA LYS A 177 8.34 4.64 38.72
C LYS A 177 9.62 3.80 38.62
N ALA A 178 9.91 2.99 39.63
CA ALA A 178 11.08 2.13 39.63
C ALA A 178 10.98 1.02 38.55
N THR A 179 9.83 0.39 38.45
CA THR A 179 9.57 -0.63 37.41
C THR A 179 9.67 -0.04 35.99
N TYR A 180 9.05 1.11 35.76
CA TYR A 180 9.13 1.82 34.48
C TYR A 180 10.58 2.15 34.11
N ALA A 181 11.35 2.68 35.06
CA ALA A 181 12.75 3.04 34.79
C ALA A 181 13.62 1.81 34.46
N GLU A 182 13.36 0.68 35.11
CA GLU A 182 14.06 -0.58 34.83
C GLU A 182 13.69 -1.16 33.45
N GLU A 183 12.41 -1.20 33.12
CA GLU A 183 11.93 -1.71 31.84
C GLU A 183 12.41 -0.83 30.69
N ARG A 184 12.30 0.48 30.83
CA ARG A 184 12.80 1.44 29.83
C ARG A 184 14.29 1.26 29.57
N LYS A 185 15.09 1.12 30.64
CA LYS A 185 16.53 0.89 30.52
C LYS A 185 16.85 -0.41 29.76
N LYS A 186 16.13 -1.48 30.02
CA LYS A 186 16.30 -2.76 29.30
C LYS A 186 16.04 -2.60 27.81
N LEU A 187 14.96 -1.90 27.45
CA LEU A 187 14.64 -1.64 26.06
C LEU A 187 15.65 -0.72 25.36
N GLU A 188 16.25 0.23 26.07
CA GLU A 188 17.28 1.12 25.51
C GLU A 188 18.64 0.41 25.29
N GLU A 189 18.92 -0.65 26.05
CA GLU A 189 20.17 -1.43 25.97
C GLU A 189 20.11 -2.60 24.94
N GLU A 190 18.94 -3.01 24.48
CA GLU A 190 18.74 -4.00 23.40
C GLU A 190 18.90 -3.37 21.99
#